data_a2c230076fc4ffac58d89f2bc080d161
#
_entry.id   a2c230076fc4ffac58d89f2bc080d161
#
_cell.length_a   1.000
_cell.length_b   1.000
_cell.length_c   1.000
_cell.angle_alpha   90.00
_cell.angle_beta   90.00
_cell.angle_gamma   90.00
#
_symmetry.space_group_name_H-M   'P 1'
#
loop_
_entity.id
_entity.type
_entity.pdbx_description
1 polymer ?
#
loop_
_entity_poly.entity_id
_entity_poly.type
_entity_poly.pdbx_seq_one_letter_code
_entity_poly.pdbx_strand_id
1 'polypeptide(L)'
;MLRLCRVVIPFGLALAVSNAFGWRVAAAQQRPARGPSLALVGGRLIDGNGGPPIAKSVILVDDGRIIAVGHVGRLAVPVGATVISTDGMTVLPGLWESHAHLMLVGHGNYAHWDATYQARLAKDVIPVAARQSLMHGITSVRDLGAPLEAVMEVKRKIDRGELTGATIYTSGPFIQHSPYPGTEYFRWGVSGVEDARAKVKKLAEAGVSVIKLIDQDEMTMDEVRAVVDEAHAHKLPVVAHAHRPDEIRRGLAAGVDDFEHTGLATAWEYPADIVDALRARTALGNKPPLYWTPTIDVLTNYAARRDDPGYIDDPQWYDGLAPDIAADVKQSLTRLDTLTYYRFVPNRKATLVNKFRQLRESGVRMLIGTDAGVPANFHGYATAEEMITWVRTYGVDPMDTIRAATYWPALSLGVLDKVGTVDPGKVADIIAVRGNPLTDITALRRVELVVKNGRRVR
;
A
#
# COMPACT_ATOMS: atom_id res chain seq x y z
N MET A 1 48.56 35.48 -61.07
CA MET A 1 48.67 36.93 -61.17
C MET A 1 48.05 37.57 -59.97
N LEU A 2 48.89 37.96 -59.12
CA LEU A 2 49.08 39.23 -58.37
C LEU A 2 47.83 40.13 -58.24
N ARG A 3 47.46 40.48 -57.03
CA ARG A 3 47.70 41.77 -56.41
C ARG A 3 47.39 41.80 -54.93
N LEU A 4 48.41 42.09 -54.12
CA LEU A 4 48.31 42.58 -52.74
C LEU A 4 47.66 43.97 -52.71
N CYS A 5 46.87 44.24 -51.67
CA CYS A 5 46.71 45.60 -51.15
C CYS A 5 46.81 45.58 -49.64
N ARG A 6 47.83 46.21 -49.13
CA ARG A 6 48.01 46.60 -47.71
C ARG A 6 47.14 47.82 -47.42
N VAL A 7 46.48 47.82 -46.29
CA VAL A 7 45.95 49.06 -45.65
C VAL A 7 46.34 49.07 -44.21
N VAL A 8 46.77 50.21 -43.77
CA VAL A 8 47.42 50.61 -42.52
C VAL A 8 46.47 50.81 -41.40
N ILE A 9 46.91 50.45 -40.20
CA ILE A 9 46.22 50.65 -38.91
C ILE A 9 46.50 52.05 -38.39
N PRO A 10 45.53 52.70 -37.73
CA PRO A 10 45.87 53.67 -36.70
C PRO A 10 45.49 53.14 -35.28
N PHE A 11 46.46 53.32 -34.39
CA PHE A 11 46.37 53.15 -32.96
C PHE A 11 45.24 54.05 -32.33
N GLY A 12 44.32 53.45 -31.68
CA GLY A 12 43.34 54.14 -30.81
C GLY A 12 43.50 53.62 -29.40
N LEU A 13 43.84 54.52 -28.51
CA LEU A 13 43.92 54.31 -27.02
C LEU A 13 42.56 53.96 -26.45
N ALA A 14 42.38 52.78 -25.86
CA ALA A 14 41.18 52.45 -25.12
C ALA A 14 41.53 52.31 -23.65
N LEU A 15 40.93 53.16 -22.83
CA LEU A 15 40.95 53.10 -21.38
C LEU A 15 40.34 51.76 -20.89
N ALA A 16 41.09 51.05 -20.10
CA ALA A 16 40.58 49.88 -19.36
C ALA A 16 39.81 50.35 -18.11
N VAL A 17 38.50 50.21 -18.16
CA VAL A 17 37.67 50.25 -16.93
C VAL A 17 37.55 48.84 -16.39
N SER A 18 38.28 48.53 -15.33
CA SER A 18 38.22 47.28 -14.63
C SER A 18 36.96 47.24 -13.74
N ASN A 19 35.89 46.63 -14.23
CA ASN A 19 34.75 46.23 -13.38
C ASN A 19 35.11 44.94 -12.67
N ALA A 20 35.54 45.06 -11.42
CA ALA A 20 35.69 43.93 -10.51
C ALA A 20 34.29 43.43 -10.06
N PHE A 21 33.68 42.53 -10.85
CA PHE A 21 32.59 41.69 -10.35
C PHE A 21 33.21 40.60 -9.51
N GLY A 22 33.23 40.82 -8.18
CA GLY A 22 33.55 39.80 -7.19
C GLY A 22 32.51 38.70 -7.20
N TRP A 23 32.78 37.61 -7.85
CA TRP A 23 32.05 36.35 -7.67
C TRP A 23 32.32 35.84 -6.24
N ARG A 24 31.41 36.16 -5.31
CA ARG A 24 31.36 35.43 -4.06
C ARG A 24 30.87 34.00 -4.38
N VAL A 25 31.80 33.08 -4.57
CA VAL A 25 31.54 31.66 -4.45
C VAL A 25 31.07 31.46 -3.00
N ALA A 26 29.78 31.35 -2.81
CA ALA A 26 29.23 30.87 -1.54
C ALA A 26 29.80 29.47 -1.36
N ALA A 27 30.81 29.34 -0.50
CA ALA A 27 31.25 28.04 -0.02
C ALA A 27 30.03 27.39 0.60
N ALA A 28 29.45 26.39 -0.07
CA ALA A 28 28.49 25.50 0.55
C ALA A 28 29.20 24.94 1.79
N GLN A 29 28.83 25.41 2.97
CA GLN A 29 29.26 24.82 4.23
C GLN A 29 28.83 23.37 4.16
N GLN A 30 29.76 22.47 3.85
CA GLN A 30 29.58 21.04 4.07
C GLN A 30 29.27 20.88 5.54
N ARG A 31 28.00 20.59 5.85
CA ARG A 31 27.63 20.12 7.19
C ARG A 31 28.59 18.98 7.50
N PRO A 32 29.24 19.00 8.68
CA PRO A 32 30.06 17.88 9.11
C PRO A 32 29.21 16.63 8.96
N ALA A 33 29.73 15.61 8.27
CA ALA A 33 29.06 14.35 8.08
C ALA A 33 28.66 13.84 9.47
N ARG A 34 27.40 14.02 9.88
CA ARG A 34 26.86 13.38 11.06
C ARG A 34 26.91 11.89 10.77
N GLY A 35 27.49 11.12 11.67
CA GLY A 35 27.38 9.66 11.59
C GLY A 35 25.91 9.22 11.62
N PRO A 36 25.62 7.96 11.26
CA PRO A 36 24.26 7.46 11.23
C PRO A 36 23.54 7.70 12.54
N SER A 37 22.31 8.18 12.47
CA SER A 37 21.49 8.49 13.64
C SER A 37 20.99 7.23 14.35
N LEU A 38 20.86 6.10 13.61
CA LEU A 38 20.35 4.83 14.11
C LEU A 38 21.09 3.64 13.49
N ALA A 39 21.35 2.59 14.27
CA ALA A 39 21.86 1.31 13.81
C ALA A 39 21.01 0.16 14.37
N LEU A 40 20.50 -0.71 13.49
CA LEU A 40 19.88 -1.98 13.87
C LEU A 40 20.92 -3.08 13.76
N VAL A 41 21.16 -3.85 14.83
CA VAL A 41 22.32 -4.74 14.93
C VAL A 41 21.93 -6.10 15.49
N GLY A 42 22.40 -7.19 14.84
CA GLY A 42 22.41 -8.55 15.38
C GLY A 42 21.37 -9.48 14.79
N GLY A 43 20.25 -8.97 14.31
CA GLY A 43 19.14 -9.78 13.78
C GLY A 43 19.44 -10.45 12.44
N ARG A 44 18.56 -11.39 12.07
CA ARG A 44 18.50 -11.91 10.70
C ARG A 44 17.76 -10.88 9.83
N LEU A 45 18.32 -10.51 8.69
CA LEU A 45 17.65 -9.61 7.74
C LEU A 45 17.09 -10.43 6.56
N ILE A 46 15.81 -10.26 6.29
CA ILE A 46 15.15 -10.59 5.03
C ILE A 46 14.92 -9.26 4.32
N ASP A 47 15.71 -8.97 3.31
CA ASP A 47 15.76 -7.63 2.69
C ASP A 47 14.59 -7.30 1.76
N GLY A 48 13.75 -8.29 1.43
CA GLY A 48 12.61 -8.14 0.50
C GLY A 48 12.96 -8.42 -0.97
N ASN A 49 14.23 -8.56 -1.33
CA ASN A 49 14.65 -8.83 -2.71
C ASN A 49 14.45 -10.31 -3.13
N GLY A 50 14.23 -11.22 -2.16
CA GLY A 50 14.04 -12.64 -2.39
C GLY A 50 15.32 -13.47 -2.39
N GLY A 51 16.44 -12.85 -2.01
CA GLY A 51 17.72 -13.53 -1.79
C GLY A 51 17.79 -14.26 -0.43
N PRO A 52 18.90 -14.98 -0.15
CA PRO A 52 19.11 -15.62 1.13
C PRO A 52 19.20 -14.57 2.26
N PRO A 53 18.62 -14.86 3.44
CA PRO A 53 18.67 -13.94 4.57
C PRO A 53 20.10 -13.64 5.06
N ILE A 54 20.35 -12.40 5.48
CA ILE A 54 21.62 -11.98 6.04
C ILE A 54 21.61 -12.22 7.56
N ALA A 55 22.45 -13.13 8.04
CA ALA A 55 22.62 -13.40 9.47
C ALA A 55 23.42 -12.29 10.17
N LYS A 56 23.09 -12.00 11.45
CA LYS A 56 23.79 -10.99 12.24
C LYS A 56 23.96 -9.67 11.46
N SER A 57 22.86 -9.17 10.93
CA SER A 57 22.87 -7.96 10.10
C SER A 57 23.21 -6.71 10.87
N VAL A 58 23.74 -5.73 10.16
CA VAL A 58 23.87 -4.32 10.58
C VAL A 58 23.21 -3.45 9.54
N ILE A 59 22.27 -2.62 9.96
CA ILE A 59 21.58 -1.66 9.11
C ILE A 59 21.82 -0.29 9.69
N LEU A 60 22.46 0.60 8.92
CA LEU A 60 22.75 1.97 9.32
C LEU A 60 21.72 2.91 8.67
N VAL A 61 21.15 3.79 9.48
CA VAL A 61 20.13 4.74 9.05
C VAL A 61 20.57 6.16 9.41
N ASP A 62 20.43 7.08 8.48
CA ASP A 62 20.62 8.52 8.70
C ASP A 62 19.60 9.31 7.90
N ASP A 63 19.14 10.43 8.47
CA ASP A 63 18.14 11.32 7.89
C ASP A 63 16.93 10.57 7.25
N GLY A 64 16.43 9.57 7.98
CA GLY A 64 15.27 8.79 7.56
C GLY A 64 15.54 7.73 6.48
N ARG A 65 16.80 7.59 6.01
CA ARG A 65 17.20 6.67 4.94
C ARG A 65 18.18 5.61 5.40
N ILE A 66 18.10 4.45 4.78
CA ILE A 66 19.09 3.39 4.91
C ILE A 66 20.34 3.85 4.18
N ILE A 67 21.47 3.93 4.87
CA ILE A 67 22.74 4.36 4.26
C ILE A 67 23.70 3.19 4.01
N ALA A 68 23.57 2.11 4.77
CA ALA A 68 24.36 0.89 4.56
C ALA A 68 23.67 -0.34 5.17
N VAL A 69 23.92 -1.48 4.56
CA VAL A 69 23.51 -2.81 5.03
C VAL A 69 24.71 -3.75 4.99
N GLY A 70 24.93 -4.53 6.03
CA GLY A 70 26.06 -5.45 6.12
C GLY A 70 25.93 -6.44 7.27
N HIS A 71 27.06 -6.93 7.75
CA HIS A 71 27.17 -7.92 8.82
C HIS A 71 27.94 -7.39 10.03
N VAL A 72 27.60 -7.86 11.23
CA VAL A 72 28.42 -7.67 12.43
C VAL A 72 29.86 -8.15 12.16
N GLY A 73 30.83 -7.32 12.52
CA GLY A 73 32.25 -7.57 12.27
C GLY A 73 32.76 -7.18 10.88
N ARG A 74 31.87 -6.82 9.92
CA ARG A 74 32.25 -6.30 8.60
C ARG A 74 31.79 -4.86 8.35
N LEU A 75 30.61 -4.48 8.81
CA LEU A 75 30.12 -3.12 8.77
C LEU A 75 30.24 -2.53 10.18
N ALA A 76 31.13 -1.55 10.35
CA ALA A 76 31.31 -0.87 11.62
C ALA A 76 30.11 0.04 11.93
N VAL A 77 29.66 0.01 13.17
CA VAL A 77 28.67 0.98 13.68
C VAL A 77 29.42 2.23 14.12
N PRO A 78 29.19 3.40 13.52
CA PRO A 78 29.88 4.63 13.88
C PRO A 78 29.59 5.06 15.32
N VAL A 79 30.59 5.69 15.95
CA VAL A 79 30.48 6.28 17.27
C VAL A 79 29.39 7.36 17.28
N GLY A 80 28.51 7.32 18.28
CA GLY A 80 27.40 8.27 18.41
C GLY A 80 26.07 7.84 17.77
N ALA A 81 26.04 6.73 17.03
CA ALA A 81 24.78 6.16 16.56
C ALA A 81 23.97 5.56 17.73
N THR A 82 22.65 5.76 17.70
CA THR A 82 21.74 5.03 18.59
C THR A 82 21.65 3.58 18.12
N VAL A 83 22.11 2.64 18.96
CA VAL A 83 22.10 1.22 18.63
C VAL A 83 20.83 0.56 19.18
N ILE A 84 20.08 -0.12 18.32
CA ILE A 84 18.98 -1.01 18.70
C ILE A 84 19.42 -2.44 18.41
N SER A 85 19.49 -3.29 19.46
CA SER A 85 19.72 -4.72 19.27
C SER A 85 18.48 -5.37 18.67
N THR A 86 18.70 -6.16 17.63
CA THR A 86 17.71 -7.02 16.99
C THR A 86 18.05 -8.50 17.15
N ASP A 87 18.89 -8.83 18.13
CA ASP A 87 19.28 -10.21 18.42
C ASP A 87 18.04 -11.08 18.71
N GLY A 88 18.00 -12.28 18.11
CA GLY A 88 16.86 -13.20 18.22
C GLY A 88 15.63 -12.79 17.41
N MET A 89 15.72 -11.70 16.65
CA MET A 89 14.63 -11.22 15.77
C MET A 89 14.96 -11.42 14.30
N THR A 90 13.92 -11.38 13.48
CA THR A 90 14.07 -11.20 12.03
C THR A 90 13.65 -9.79 11.65
N VAL A 91 14.54 -9.09 10.97
CA VAL A 91 14.33 -7.74 10.43
C VAL A 91 13.80 -7.87 9.01
N LEU A 92 12.77 -7.08 8.67
CA LEU A 92 12.14 -7.06 7.35
C LEU A 92 11.89 -5.61 6.92
N PRO A 93 11.66 -5.36 5.60
CA PRO A 93 11.00 -4.13 5.19
C PRO A 93 9.66 -3.99 5.90
N GLY A 94 9.22 -2.77 6.13
CA GLY A 94 7.86 -2.52 6.60
C GLY A 94 6.84 -3.15 5.67
N LEU A 95 5.81 -3.78 6.24
CA LEU A 95 4.76 -4.45 5.49
C LEU A 95 3.84 -3.45 4.77
N TRP A 96 3.20 -3.94 3.73
CA TRP A 96 2.13 -3.27 3.01
C TRP A 96 0.79 -3.95 3.27
N GLU A 97 -0.23 -3.13 3.41
CA GLU A 97 -1.63 -3.51 3.26
C GLU A 97 -2.12 -2.97 1.92
N SER A 98 -2.34 -3.87 0.95
CA SER A 98 -2.66 -3.43 -0.42
C SER A 98 -4.14 -3.19 -0.66
N HIS A 99 -5.01 -3.48 0.31
CA HIS A 99 -6.45 -3.22 0.22
C HIS A 99 -7.05 -2.94 1.59
N ALA A 100 -7.19 -1.69 1.92
CA ALA A 100 -7.88 -1.25 3.14
C ALA A 100 -8.86 -0.12 2.86
N HIS A 101 -9.76 0.09 3.82
CA HIS A 101 -10.67 1.22 3.89
C HIS A 101 -10.43 1.97 5.20
N LEU A 102 -9.52 2.96 5.17
CA LEU A 102 -9.15 3.69 6.39
C LEU A 102 -10.30 4.53 6.99
N MET A 103 -11.36 4.76 6.21
CA MET A 103 -12.59 5.39 6.68
C MET A 103 -13.50 4.46 7.51
N LEU A 104 -13.15 3.18 7.60
CA LEU A 104 -13.89 2.15 8.33
C LEU A 104 -12.99 1.55 9.42
N VAL A 105 -13.58 1.06 10.52
CA VAL A 105 -12.86 0.46 11.66
C VAL A 105 -13.53 -0.82 12.15
N GLY A 106 -14.07 -1.61 11.24
CA GLY A 106 -14.67 -2.90 11.57
C GLY A 106 -16.14 -2.83 11.96
N HIS A 107 -16.81 -1.68 11.84
CA HIS A 107 -18.21 -1.50 12.26
C HIS A 107 -19.18 -2.38 11.46
N GLY A 108 -20.10 -3.07 12.17
CA GLY A 108 -21.02 -4.06 11.62
C GLY A 108 -22.21 -3.52 10.82
N ASN A 109 -22.40 -2.20 10.71
CA ASN A 109 -23.54 -1.58 10.02
C ASN A 109 -23.10 -0.37 9.20
N TYR A 110 -22.95 -0.54 7.90
CA TYR A 110 -22.51 0.52 6.99
C TYR A 110 -23.47 1.72 6.97
N ALA A 111 -24.78 1.50 6.88
CA ALA A 111 -25.75 2.59 6.80
C ALA A 111 -25.74 3.47 8.03
N HIS A 112 -25.62 2.86 9.22
CA HIS A 112 -25.46 3.62 10.47
C HIS A 112 -24.13 4.38 10.48
N TRP A 113 -23.03 3.72 10.08
CA TRP A 113 -21.69 4.31 10.01
C TRP A 113 -21.66 5.54 9.13
N ASP A 114 -22.14 5.41 7.91
CA ASP A 114 -22.16 6.48 6.92
C ASP A 114 -23.03 7.67 7.38
N ALA A 115 -24.15 7.42 8.01
CA ALA A 115 -25.01 8.48 8.52
C ALA A 115 -24.43 9.19 9.75
N THR A 116 -23.62 8.50 10.57
CA THR A 116 -23.21 9.01 11.90
C THR A 116 -21.83 9.63 11.90
N TYR A 117 -20.85 9.02 11.18
CA TYR A 117 -19.43 9.32 11.38
C TYR A 117 -18.76 10.09 10.26
N GLN A 118 -19.47 10.46 9.21
CA GLN A 118 -18.89 11.19 8.06
C GLN A 118 -18.09 12.43 8.47
N ALA A 119 -18.60 13.25 9.36
CA ALA A 119 -17.93 14.48 9.83
C ALA A 119 -16.70 14.20 10.73
N ARG A 120 -16.55 12.97 11.21
CA ARG A 120 -15.49 12.58 12.16
C ARG A 120 -14.34 11.81 11.48
N LEU A 121 -14.47 11.45 10.20
CA LEU A 121 -13.53 10.59 9.50
C LEU A 121 -12.10 11.13 9.54
N ALA A 122 -11.89 12.41 9.20
CA ALA A 122 -10.56 13.01 9.14
C ALA A 122 -9.91 13.19 10.53
N LYS A 123 -10.71 13.30 11.58
CA LYS A 123 -10.21 13.59 12.93
C LYS A 123 -10.07 12.32 13.78
N ASP A 124 -11.10 11.46 13.79
CA ASP A 124 -11.26 10.43 14.80
C ASP A 124 -11.12 8.99 14.23
N VAL A 125 -11.16 8.81 12.89
CA VAL A 125 -11.20 7.48 12.27
C VAL A 125 -9.94 7.20 11.45
N ILE A 126 -9.72 7.93 10.34
CA ILE A 126 -8.62 7.65 9.40
C ILE A 126 -7.24 7.73 10.09
N PRO A 127 -6.96 8.71 10.98
CA PRO A 127 -5.68 8.75 11.70
C PRO A 127 -5.47 7.52 12.60
N VAL A 128 -6.53 7.05 13.25
CA VAL A 128 -6.48 5.87 14.13
C VAL A 128 -6.24 4.60 13.33
N ALA A 129 -6.97 4.40 12.23
CA ALA A 129 -6.78 3.26 11.33
C ALA A 129 -5.35 3.19 10.77
N ALA A 130 -4.80 4.34 10.32
CA ALA A 130 -3.42 4.42 9.84
C ALA A 130 -2.39 4.15 10.97
N ARG A 131 -2.67 4.59 12.21
CA ARG A 131 -1.82 4.31 13.37
C ARG A 131 -1.90 2.84 13.77
N GLN A 132 -3.09 2.24 13.85
CA GLN A 132 -3.26 0.82 14.13
C GLN A 132 -2.48 -0.04 13.15
N SER A 133 -2.58 0.25 11.85
CA SER A 133 -1.77 -0.43 10.82
C SER A 133 -0.27 -0.33 11.12
N LEU A 134 0.24 0.87 11.40
CA LEU A 134 1.66 1.10 11.69
C LEU A 134 2.14 0.33 12.93
N MET A 135 1.33 0.28 14.00
CA MET A 135 1.69 -0.42 15.23
C MET A 135 1.79 -1.94 15.03
N HIS A 136 1.18 -2.48 13.99
CA HIS A 136 1.30 -3.90 13.58
C HIS A 136 2.39 -4.13 12.52
N GLY A 137 3.24 -3.13 12.24
CA GLY A 137 4.35 -3.27 11.30
C GLY A 137 3.99 -2.97 9.85
N ILE A 138 2.78 -2.50 9.57
CA ILE A 138 2.35 -2.08 8.25
C ILE A 138 2.74 -0.62 8.08
N THR A 139 3.81 -0.36 7.33
CA THR A 139 4.34 1.00 7.15
C THR A 139 3.72 1.74 5.98
N SER A 140 3.01 1.02 5.11
CA SER A 140 2.33 1.54 3.93
C SER A 140 0.97 0.88 3.74
N VAL A 141 -0.06 1.69 3.47
CA VAL A 141 -1.42 1.23 3.23
C VAL A 141 -1.93 1.77 1.91
N ARG A 142 -2.47 0.91 1.07
CA ARG A 142 -3.26 1.30 -0.10
C ARG A 142 -4.73 1.38 0.32
N ASP A 143 -5.21 2.61 0.49
CA ASP A 143 -6.59 2.90 0.85
C ASP A 143 -7.44 3.01 -0.42
N LEU A 144 -8.39 2.12 -0.58
CA LEU A 144 -9.18 1.95 -1.79
C LEU A 144 -10.63 2.38 -1.61
N GLY A 145 -10.83 3.57 -1.06
CA GLY A 145 -12.13 4.21 -0.98
C GLY A 145 -12.33 5.00 0.30
N ALA A 146 -12.27 6.33 0.16
CA ALA A 146 -12.54 7.27 1.23
C ALA A 146 -12.99 8.63 0.66
N PRO A 147 -13.64 9.50 1.45
CA PRO A 147 -13.92 10.86 1.03
C PRO A 147 -12.61 11.60 0.74
N LEU A 148 -12.54 12.23 -0.44
CA LEU A 148 -11.30 12.83 -0.95
C LEU A 148 -10.65 13.80 0.03
N GLU A 149 -11.42 14.76 0.52
CA GLU A 149 -10.90 15.81 1.41
C GLU A 149 -10.37 15.22 2.72
N ALA A 150 -11.13 14.29 3.32
CA ALA A 150 -10.78 13.69 4.60
C ALA A 150 -9.49 12.87 4.52
N VAL A 151 -9.37 11.97 3.53
CA VAL A 151 -8.19 11.12 3.40
C VAL A 151 -6.95 11.93 2.99
N MET A 152 -7.10 12.92 2.11
CA MET A 152 -5.98 13.77 1.67
C MET A 152 -5.49 14.71 2.78
N GLU A 153 -6.37 15.17 3.68
CA GLU A 153 -5.96 15.91 4.87
C GLU A 153 -5.07 15.06 5.78
N VAL A 154 -5.52 13.84 6.12
CA VAL A 154 -4.77 12.93 6.99
C VAL A 154 -3.46 12.50 6.33
N LYS A 155 -3.50 12.14 5.04
CA LYS A 155 -2.31 11.80 4.27
C LYS A 155 -1.26 12.91 4.36
N ARG A 156 -1.62 14.16 4.10
CA ARG A 156 -0.69 15.31 4.18
C ARG A 156 -0.10 15.48 5.58
N LYS A 157 -0.89 15.29 6.64
CA LYS A 157 -0.41 15.35 8.02
C LYS A 157 0.59 14.25 8.37
N ILE A 158 0.34 13.02 7.91
CA ILE A 158 1.28 11.90 8.05
C ILE A 158 2.57 12.15 7.26
N ASP A 159 2.45 12.60 6.00
CA ASP A 159 3.61 12.87 5.13
C ASP A 159 4.52 13.97 5.70
N ARG A 160 3.96 14.95 6.43
CA ARG A 160 4.73 15.99 7.14
C ARG A 160 5.19 15.58 8.54
N GLY A 161 4.84 14.38 9.02
CA GLY A 161 5.17 13.90 10.37
C GLY A 161 4.38 14.57 11.49
N GLU A 162 3.28 15.24 11.20
CA GLU A 162 2.36 15.83 12.17
C GLU A 162 1.47 14.77 12.84
N LEU A 163 1.23 13.67 12.14
CA LEU A 163 0.53 12.48 12.65
C LEU A 163 1.41 11.25 12.49
N THR A 164 1.36 10.36 13.47
CA THR A 164 1.99 9.05 13.41
C THR A 164 1.04 8.04 12.78
N GLY A 165 1.41 7.48 11.63
CA GLY A 165 0.61 6.48 10.91
C GLY A 165 1.39 5.86 9.75
N ALA A 166 0.83 4.81 9.16
CA ALA A 166 1.33 4.25 7.91
C ALA A 166 1.24 5.29 6.79
N THR A 167 2.17 5.26 5.84
CA THR A 167 2.07 6.06 4.62
C THR A 167 0.81 5.67 3.86
N ILE A 168 -0.01 6.64 3.49
CA ILE A 168 -1.28 6.40 2.81
C ILE A 168 -1.11 6.59 1.30
N TYR A 169 -1.41 5.53 0.54
CA TYR A 169 -1.56 5.53 -0.91
C TYR A 169 -3.05 5.37 -1.22
N THR A 170 -3.77 6.47 -1.43
CA THR A 170 -5.22 6.44 -1.54
C THR A 170 -5.71 6.56 -2.98
N SER A 171 -6.87 5.98 -3.25
CA SER A 171 -7.66 6.25 -4.45
C SER A 171 -8.56 7.48 -4.28
N GLY A 172 -8.78 7.93 -3.04
CA GLY A 172 -9.93 8.77 -2.75
C GLY A 172 -11.25 8.02 -3.02
N PRO A 173 -12.28 8.69 -3.53
CA PRO A 173 -13.56 8.06 -3.87
C PRO A 173 -13.46 6.94 -4.90
N PHE A 174 -14.35 5.94 -4.81
CA PHE A 174 -14.59 4.98 -5.87
C PHE A 174 -15.16 5.65 -7.12
N ILE A 175 -14.84 5.11 -8.29
CA ILE A 175 -15.53 5.41 -9.54
C ILE A 175 -16.43 4.23 -9.91
N GLN A 176 -17.71 4.50 -10.17
CA GLN A 176 -18.72 3.50 -10.52
C GLN A 176 -19.82 4.10 -11.40
N HIS A 177 -20.78 3.27 -11.87
CA HIS A 177 -21.91 3.77 -12.65
C HIS A 177 -22.81 4.69 -11.83
N SER A 178 -23.34 4.20 -10.73
CA SER A 178 -24.23 4.95 -9.85
C SER A 178 -23.88 4.70 -8.38
N PRO A 179 -23.69 5.75 -7.55
CA PRO A 179 -23.45 5.56 -6.13
C PRO A 179 -24.70 5.00 -5.45
N TYR A 180 -24.48 4.24 -4.37
CA TYR A 180 -25.58 3.87 -3.50
C TYR A 180 -26.08 5.10 -2.73
N PRO A 181 -27.40 5.24 -2.51
CA PRO A 181 -27.95 6.40 -1.82
C PRO A 181 -27.29 6.63 -0.45
N GLY A 182 -26.84 7.86 -0.20
CA GLY A 182 -26.18 8.26 1.05
C GLY A 182 -24.67 8.00 1.09
N THR A 183 -24.08 7.48 0.00
CA THR A 183 -22.65 7.18 -0.09
C THR A 183 -21.89 8.05 -1.11
N GLU A 184 -22.56 9.06 -1.67
CA GLU A 184 -22.03 9.92 -2.74
C GLU A 184 -20.77 10.67 -2.32
N TYR A 185 -20.53 10.84 -1.03
CA TYR A 185 -19.37 11.53 -0.47
C TYR A 185 -18.06 10.77 -0.67
N PHE A 186 -18.12 9.44 -0.92
CA PHE A 186 -16.95 8.62 -1.24
C PHE A 186 -17.17 7.66 -2.44
N ARG A 187 -18.32 7.73 -3.11
CA ARG A 187 -18.65 6.98 -4.33
C ARG A 187 -19.06 7.95 -5.41
N TRP A 188 -18.29 8.01 -6.49
CA TRP A 188 -18.56 8.93 -7.59
C TRP A 188 -19.16 8.18 -8.77
N GLY A 189 -20.43 8.46 -9.05
CA GLY A 189 -21.11 7.93 -10.23
C GLY A 189 -20.57 8.58 -11.50
N VAL A 190 -20.62 7.86 -12.63
CA VAL A 190 -20.19 8.34 -13.94
C VAL A 190 -21.37 8.43 -14.88
N SER A 191 -21.45 9.53 -15.64
CA SER A 191 -22.47 9.78 -16.66
C SER A 191 -21.81 10.14 -17.99
N GLY A 192 -21.32 9.11 -18.70
CA GLY A 192 -20.64 9.24 -19.98
C GLY A 192 -19.14 9.46 -19.90
N VAL A 193 -18.49 9.39 -21.06
CA VAL A 193 -17.03 9.41 -21.25
C VAL A 193 -16.36 10.67 -20.69
N GLU A 194 -16.95 11.84 -20.98
CA GLU A 194 -16.36 13.13 -20.55
C GLU A 194 -16.42 13.30 -19.03
N ASP A 195 -17.49 12.87 -18.38
CA ASP A 195 -17.62 12.89 -16.93
C ASP A 195 -16.63 11.91 -16.27
N ALA A 196 -16.42 10.72 -16.86
CA ALA A 196 -15.42 9.77 -16.42
C ALA A 196 -14.02 10.39 -16.42
N ARG A 197 -13.60 11.01 -17.53
CA ARG A 197 -12.30 11.71 -17.63
C ARG A 197 -12.18 12.85 -16.64
N ALA A 198 -13.20 13.69 -16.51
CA ALA A 198 -13.20 14.83 -15.59
C ALA A 198 -13.00 14.38 -14.13
N LYS A 199 -13.64 13.29 -13.71
CA LYS A 199 -13.50 12.73 -12.35
C LYS A 199 -12.10 12.18 -12.11
N VAL A 200 -11.55 11.40 -13.04
CA VAL A 200 -10.17 10.90 -12.93
C VAL A 200 -9.17 12.04 -12.87
N LYS A 201 -9.30 13.05 -13.73
CA LYS A 201 -8.46 14.25 -13.72
C LYS A 201 -8.52 14.96 -12.36
N LYS A 202 -9.72 15.13 -11.80
CA LYS A 202 -9.89 15.75 -10.47
C LYS A 202 -9.18 14.95 -9.37
N LEU A 203 -9.24 13.61 -9.40
CA LEU A 203 -8.52 12.75 -8.46
C LEU A 203 -7.00 12.87 -8.64
N ALA A 204 -6.52 12.86 -9.88
CA ALA A 204 -5.10 13.03 -10.20
C ALA A 204 -4.55 14.38 -9.72
N GLU A 205 -5.28 15.48 -9.97
CA GLU A 205 -4.94 16.83 -9.50
C GLU A 205 -4.93 16.94 -7.97
N ALA A 206 -5.78 16.17 -7.28
CA ALA A 206 -5.78 16.10 -5.82
C ALA A 206 -4.57 15.32 -5.26
N GLY A 207 -3.86 14.54 -6.09
CA GLY A 207 -2.66 13.79 -5.72
C GLY A 207 -2.95 12.41 -5.15
N VAL A 208 -4.00 11.73 -5.61
CA VAL A 208 -4.22 10.32 -5.31
C VAL A 208 -3.12 9.46 -5.90
N SER A 209 -2.98 8.24 -5.42
CA SER A 209 -1.91 7.31 -5.85
C SER A 209 -2.38 6.23 -6.81
N VAL A 210 -3.69 6.05 -6.93
CA VAL A 210 -4.34 4.97 -7.69
C VAL A 210 -5.78 5.38 -7.98
N ILE A 211 -6.38 4.83 -9.02
CA ILE A 211 -7.83 4.97 -9.30
C ILE A 211 -8.52 3.65 -8.96
N LYS A 212 -9.65 3.71 -8.24
CA LYS A 212 -10.45 2.53 -7.89
C LYS A 212 -11.75 2.50 -8.67
N LEU A 213 -11.97 1.40 -9.40
CA LEU A 213 -13.23 1.05 -10.04
C LEU A 213 -14.00 0.01 -9.19
N ILE A 214 -15.30 0.19 -9.10
CA ILE A 214 -16.24 -0.82 -8.57
C ILE A 214 -17.44 -0.91 -9.49
N ASP A 215 -18.09 -2.08 -9.52
CA ASP A 215 -19.28 -2.33 -10.33
C ASP A 215 -19.10 -1.90 -11.80
N GLN A 216 -17.88 -2.06 -12.34
CA GLN A 216 -17.52 -1.63 -13.69
C GLN A 216 -18.27 -2.40 -14.79
N ASP A 217 -18.90 -3.53 -14.47
CA ASP A 217 -19.80 -4.24 -15.35
C ASP A 217 -21.17 -3.54 -15.56
N GLU A 218 -21.48 -2.55 -14.72
CA GLU A 218 -22.65 -1.68 -14.89
C GLU A 218 -22.35 -0.45 -15.76
N MET A 219 -21.05 -0.10 -15.93
CA MET A 219 -20.59 0.99 -16.79
C MET A 219 -20.58 0.56 -18.25
N THR A 220 -20.67 1.48 -19.20
CA THR A 220 -20.36 1.19 -20.60
C THR A 220 -18.87 0.91 -20.80
N MET A 221 -18.51 0.14 -21.84
CA MET A 221 -17.09 -0.11 -22.14
C MET A 221 -16.30 1.18 -22.42
N ASP A 222 -16.95 2.17 -23.04
CA ASP A 222 -16.30 3.44 -23.37
C ASP A 222 -16.04 4.29 -22.10
N GLU A 223 -16.92 4.25 -21.10
CA GLU A 223 -16.70 4.87 -19.80
C GLU A 223 -15.55 4.19 -19.06
N VAL A 224 -15.50 2.86 -19.00
CA VAL A 224 -14.42 2.13 -18.34
C VAL A 224 -13.07 2.42 -19.02
N ARG A 225 -13.03 2.40 -20.36
CA ARG A 225 -11.83 2.79 -21.12
C ARG A 225 -11.42 4.24 -20.83
N ALA A 226 -12.38 5.16 -20.78
CA ALA A 226 -12.08 6.56 -20.48
C ALA A 226 -11.46 6.75 -19.09
N VAL A 227 -11.92 6.00 -18.08
CA VAL A 227 -11.29 5.98 -16.75
C VAL A 227 -9.86 5.47 -16.83
N VAL A 228 -9.63 4.33 -17.50
CA VAL A 228 -8.30 3.71 -17.58
C VAL A 228 -7.33 4.58 -18.38
N ASP A 229 -7.73 5.06 -19.55
CA ASP A 229 -6.88 5.89 -20.41
C ASP A 229 -6.48 7.20 -19.72
N GLU A 230 -7.44 7.86 -19.07
CA GLU A 230 -7.17 9.10 -18.33
C GLU A 230 -6.25 8.88 -17.13
N ALA A 231 -6.48 7.80 -16.37
CA ALA A 231 -5.60 7.42 -15.26
C ALA A 231 -4.18 7.16 -15.74
N HIS A 232 -4.01 6.39 -16.81
CA HIS A 232 -2.70 6.09 -17.39
C HIS A 232 -2.01 7.35 -17.96
N ALA A 233 -2.76 8.30 -18.53
CA ALA A 233 -2.22 9.59 -18.97
C ALA A 233 -1.61 10.37 -17.81
N HIS A 234 -2.19 10.23 -16.60
CA HIS A 234 -1.67 10.78 -15.35
C HIS A 234 -0.69 9.86 -14.61
N LYS A 235 -0.28 8.71 -15.20
CA LYS A 235 0.60 7.70 -14.60
C LYS A 235 0.05 7.08 -13.31
N LEU A 236 -1.25 7.01 -13.19
CA LEU A 236 -1.94 6.36 -12.08
C LEU A 236 -2.36 4.95 -12.51
N PRO A 237 -2.04 3.91 -11.72
CA PRO A 237 -2.60 2.58 -11.94
C PRO A 237 -4.10 2.58 -11.64
N VAL A 238 -4.82 1.68 -12.31
CA VAL A 238 -6.24 1.44 -12.08
C VAL A 238 -6.42 0.09 -11.42
N VAL A 239 -7.12 0.05 -10.30
CA VAL A 239 -7.51 -1.17 -9.60
C VAL A 239 -9.02 -1.33 -9.67
N ALA A 240 -9.51 -2.56 -9.83
CA ALA A 240 -10.92 -2.83 -10.04
C ALA A 240 -11.43 -4.01 -9.21
N HIS A 241 -12.67 -3.96 -8.77
CA HIS A 241 -13.35 -5.12 -8.18
C HIS A 241 -13.35 -6.31 -9.15
N ALA A 242 -13.32 -7.51 -8.60
CA ALA A 242 -13.41 -8.78 -9.33
C ALA A 242 -14.38 -9.74 -8.62
N HIS A 243 -15.53 -9.25 -8.21
CA HIS A 243 -16.58 -10.05 -7.58
C HIS A 243 -17.37 -10.88 -8.60
N ARG A 244 -17.62 -10.30 -9.77
CA ARG A 244 -18.39 -10.91 -10.86
C ARG A 244 -17.50 -11.17 -12.08
N PRO A 245 -17.74 -12.25 -12.84
CA PRO A 245 -16.97 -12.52 -14.05
C PRO A 245 -16.96 -11.36 -15.06
N ASP A 246 -18.03 -10.62 -15.19
CA ASP A 246 -18.13 -9.51 -16.15
C ASP A 246 -17.34 -8.28 -15.73
N GLU A 247 -17.15 -8.05 -14.42
CA GLU A 247 -16.21 -7.06 -13.92
C GLU A 247 -14.78 -7.36 -14.39
N ILE A 248 -14.37 -8.63 -14.31
CA ILE A 248 -13.03 -9.06 -14.74
C ILE A 248 -12.87 -8.91 -16.26
N ARG A 249 -13.86 -9.37 -17.04
CA ARG A 249 -13.85 -9.25 -18.51
C ARG A 249 -13.72 -7.81 -18.96
N ARG A 250 -14.52 -6.91 -18.39
CA ARG A 250 -14.44 -5.46 -18.70
C ARG A 250 -13.13 -4.84 -18.30
N GLY A 251 -12.68 -5.13 -17.08
CA GLY A 251 -11.39 -4.62 -16.58
C GLY A 251 -10.22 -5.06 -17.46
N LEU A 252 -10.16 -6.35 -17.84
CA LEU A 252 -9.13 -6.86 -18.75
C LEU A 252 -9.19 -6.20 -20.13
N ALA A 253 -10.39 -6.05 -20.70
CA ALA A 253 -10.60 -5.42 -22.01
C ALA A 253 -10.29 -3.91 -22.00
N ALA A 254 -10.42 -3.24 -20.86
CA ALA A 254 -10.07 -1.84 -20.69
C ALA A 254 -8.59 -1.61 -20.32
N GLY A 255 -7.87 -2.63 -19.83
CA GLY A 255 -6.47 -2.52 -19.47
C GLY A 255 -6.21 -2.16 -18.00
N VAL A 256 -7.09 -2.57 -17.09
CA VAL A 256 -6.90 -2.47 -15.64
C VAL A 256 -5.59 -3.12 -15.21
N ASP A 257 -4.92 -2.56 -14.20
CA ASP A 257 -3.59 -2.98 -13.74
C ASP A 257 -3.63 -3.97 -12.57
N ASP A 258 -4.69 -3.92 -11.75
CA ASP A 258 -4.85 -4.77 -10.57
C ASP A 258 -6.33 -5.12 -10.36
N PHE A 259 -6.60 -6.34 -9.93
CA PHE A 259 -7.93 -6.78 -9.53
C PHE A 259 -7.98 -7.09 -8.04
N GLU A 260 -9.11 -6.78 -7.44
CA GLU A 260 -9.35 -6.92 -6.02
C GLU A 260 -10.34 -8.05 -5.74
N HIS A 261 -10.08 -8.83 -4.70
CA HIS A 261 -10.90 -9.94 -4.23
C HIS A 261 -10.80 -11.23 -5.09
N THR A 262 -11.28 -12.32 -4.52
CA THR A 262 -11.33 -13.64 -5.20
C THR A 262 -12.69 -13.94 -5.83
N GLY A 263 -13.53 -12.94 -5.93
CA GLY A 263 -14.92 -13.09 -6.36
C GLY A 263 -15.82 -13.57 -5.22
N LEU A 264 -16.92 -12.86 -5.03
CA LEU A 264 -17.95 -13.23 -4.05
C LEU A 264 -18.93 -14.28 -4.61
N ALA A 265 -18.79 -14.65 -5.91
CA ALA A 265 -19.59 -15.69 -6.50
C ALA A 265 -19.33 -17.06 -5.84
N THR A 266 -20.38 -17.87 -5.76
CA THR A 266 -20.32 -19.23 -5.20
C THR A 266 -19.88 -20.28 -6.24
N ALA A 267 -19.57 -19.89 -7.46
CA ALA A 267 -18.97 -20.75 -8.46
C ALA A 267 -17.62 -21.29 -7.95
N TRP A 268 -17.35 -22.58 -8.18
CA TRP A 268 -16.15 -23.25 -7.69
C TRP A 268 -14.87 -22.73 -8.31
N GLU A 269 -14.94 -22.20 -9.52
CA GLU A 269 -13.81 -21.78 -10.33
C GLU A 269 -14.17 -20.52 -11.12
N TYR A 270 -13.15 -19.79 -11.53
CA TYR A 270 -13.30 -18.77 -12.55
C TYR A 270 -13.62 -19.42 -13.90
N PRO A 271 -14.48 -18.83 -14.76
CA PRO A 271 -14.71 -19.28 -16.11
C PRO A 271 -13.42 -19.43 -16.91
N ALA A 272 -13.36 -20.43 -17.79
CA ALA A 272 -12.16 -20.74 -18.58
C ALA A 272 -11.69 -19.55 -19.44
N ASP A 273 -12.61 -18.83 -20.05
CA ASP A 273 -12.29 -17.63 -20.84
C ASP A 273 -11.59 -16.53 -20.04
N ILE A 274 -11.93 -16.38 -18.75
CA ILE A 274 -11.24 -15.45 -17.84
C ILE A 274 -9.82 -15.94 -17.54
N VAL A 275 -9.68 -17.22 -17.18
CA VAL A 275 -8.36 -17.80 -16.88
C VAL A 275 -7.42 -17.70 -18.08
N ASP A 276 -7.93 -17.97 -19.28
CA ASP A 276 -7.18 -17.86 -20.54
C ASP A 276 -6.81 -16.40 -20.85
N ALA A 277 -7.72 -15.45 -20.60
CA ALA A 277 -7.45 -14.03 -20.77
C ALA A 277 -6.39 -13.53 -19.76
N LEU A 278 -6.43 -14.00 -18.51
CA LEU A 278 -5.40 -13.70 -17.51
C LEU A 278 -4.04 -14.23 -17.95
N ARG A 279 -3.95 -15.50 -18.40
CA ARG A 279 -2.72 -16.08 -18.93
C ARG A 279 -2.18 -15.32 -20.13
N ALA A 280 -3.06 -14.98 -21.08
CA ALA A 280 -2.68 -14.19 -22.25
C ALA A 280 -2.13 -12.82 -21.84
N ARG A 281 -2.78 -12.14 -20.89
CA ARG A 281 -2.34 -10.83 -20.39
C ARG A 281 -0.98 -10.89 -19.68
N THR A 282 -0.73 -11.92 -18.88
CA THR A 282 0.52 -12.11 -18.15
C THR A 282 1.67 -12.59 -19.01
N ALA A 283 1.40 -13.29 -20.12
CA ALA A 283 2.40 -13.71 -21.09
C ALA A 283 2.97 -12.57 -21.95
N LEU A 284 2.38 -11.37 -21.90
CA LEU A 284 2.86 -10.19 -22.63
C LEU A 284 4.08 -9.57 -21.95
N GLY A 285 5.24 -10.16 -22.13
CA GLY A 285 6.48 -9.80 -21.42
C GLY A 285 6.96 -8.35 -21.49
N ASN A 286 6.39 -7.53 -22.38
CA ASN A 286 6.69 -6.11 -22.54
C ASN A 286 5.67 -5.17 -21.85
N LYS A 287 4.66 -5.71 -21.18
CA LYS A 287 3.68 -4.95 -20.39
C LYS A 287 3.99 -5.06 -18.90
N PRO A 288 3.62 -4.05 -18.09
CA PRO A 288 3.66 -4.20 -16.64
C PRO A 288 2.93 -5.47 -16.20
N PRO A 289 3.36 -6.14 -15.13
CA PRO A 289 2.64 -7.26 -14.56
C PRO A 289 1.18 -6.91 -14.30
N LEU A 290 0.27 -7.87 -14.48
CA LEU A 290 -1.07 -7.77 -13.94
C LEU A 290 -1.03 -8.19 -12.49
N TYR A 291 -1.57 -7.36 -11.60
CA TYR A 291 -1.62 -7.64 -10.18
C TYR A 291 -2.98 -8.17 -9.77
N TRP A 292 -3.03 -8.83 -8.60
CA TRP A 292 -4.26 -9.32 -7.99
C TRP A 292 -4.15 -9.35 -6.47
N THR A 293 -5.07 -8.68 -5.78
CA THR A 293 -5.15 -8.64 -4.32
C THR A 293 -6.35 -9.47 -3.86
N PRO A 294 -6.16 -10.72 -3.44
CA PRO A 294 -7.27 -11.68 -3.29
C PRO A 294 -8.15 -11.47 -2.07
N THR A 295 -7.70 -10.78 -1.02
CA THR A 295 -8.45 -10.47 0.21
C THR A 295 -9.18 -11.67 0.80
N ILE A 296 -8.49 -12.78 0.99
CA ILE A 296 -9.12 -14.05 1.41
C ILE A 296 -9.36 -14.14 2.92
N ASP A 297 -8.65 -13.34 3.73
CA ASP A 297 -8.78 -13.36 5.18
C ASP A 297 -10.22 -13.08 5.63
N VAL A 298 -10.86 -12.10 5.02
CA VAL A 298 -12.26 -11.73 5.32
C VAL A 298 -13.24 -12.89 5.15
N LEU A 299 -12.96 -13.83 4.24
CA LEU A 299 -13.77 -15.01 4.01
C LEU A 299 -13.28 -16.23 4.81
N THR A 300 -11.96 -16.36 4.97
CA THR A 300 -11.34 -17.53 5.62
C THR A 300 -11.53 -17.51 7.13
N ASN A 301 -11.26 -16.38 7.75
CA ASN A 301 -11.24 -16.26 9.21
C ASN A 301 -12.56 -15.71 9.80
N TYR A 302 -13.48 -15.26 8.95
CA TYR A 302 -14.74 -14.72 9.42
C TYR A 302 -15.52 -15.69 10.33
N ALA A 303 -15.64 -16.96 9.93
CA ALA A 303 -16.35 -17.95 10.73
C ALA A 303 -15.70 -18.14 12.11
N ALA A 304 -14.35 -18.18 12.16
CA ALA A 304 -13.63 -18.29 13.43
C ALA A 304 -13.85 -17.06 14.32
N ARG A 305 -13.88 -15.86 13.74
CA ARG A 305 -14.17 -14.61 14.47
C ARG A 305 -15.60 -14.58 15.00
N ARG A 306 -16.58 -14.97 14.19
CA ARG A 306 -17.99 -15.04 14.58
C ARG A 306 -18.23 -16.04 15.70
N ASP A 307 -17.56 -17.20 15.64
CA ASP A 307 -17.76 -18.31 16.57
C ASP A 307 -16.90 -18.16 17.84
N ASP A 308 -16.00 -17.19 17.91
CA ASP A 308 -15.26 -16.80 19.11
C ASP A 308 -15.95 -15.61 19.81
N PRO A 309 -16.71 -15.85 20.89
CA PRO A 309 -17.40 -14.78 21.59
C PRO A 309 -16.45 -13.76 22.25
N GLY A 310 -15.19 -14.13 22.49
CA GLY A 310 -14.15 -13.24 23.03
C GLY A 310 -13.53 -12.32 21.99
N TYR A 311 -13.73 -12.59 20.71
CA TYR A 311 -13.07 -11.82 19.64
C TYR A 311 -13.40 -10.32 19.71
N ILE A 312 -14.68 -9.97 19.90
CA ILE A 312 -15.12 -8.57 20.00
C ILE A 312 -14.69 -7.88 21.31
N ASP A 313 -14.17 -8.63 22.28
CA ASP A 313 -13.73 -8.08 23.57
C ASP A 313 -12.24 -7.73 23.58
N ASP A 314 -11.48 -8.09 22.55
CA ASP A 314 -10.05 -7.76 22.48
C ASP A 314 -9.85 -6.24 22.36
N PRO A 315 -9.21 -5.61 23.36
CA PRO A 315 -9.07 -4.16 23.39
C PRO A 315 -8.21 -3.61 22.24
N GLN A 316 -7.40 -4.44 21.58
CA GLN A 316 -6.55 -3.98 20.47
C GLN A 316 -7.36 -3.45 19.28
N TRP A 317 -8.60 -3.94 19.08
CA TRP A 317 -9.46 -3.47 17.99
C TRP A 317 -9.87 -2.02 18.12
N TYR A 318 -9.92 -1.54 19.35
CA TYR A 318 -10.41 -0.21 19.70
C TYR A 318 -9.31 0.76 20.08
N ASP A 319 -8.03 0.32 20.03
CA ASP A 319 -6.89 1.16 20.43
C ASP A 319 -6.83 2.47 19.65
N GLY A 320 -6.94 3.57 20.41
CA GLY A 320 -6.93 4.93 19.88
C GLY A 320 -8.26 5.46 19.35
N LEU A 321 -9.31 4.63 19.26
CA LEU A 321 -10.67 5.12 18.93
C LEU A 321 -11.24 5.96 20.07
N ALA A 322 -12.02 6.97 19.72
CA ALA A 322 -12.83 7.69 20.70
C ALA A 322 -13.78 6.73 21.42
N PRO A 323 -14.01 6.87 22.75
CA PRO A 323 -14.76 5.91 23.52
C PRO A 323 -16.18 5.61 23.00
N ASP A 324 -16.86 6.60 22.45
CA ASP A 324 -18.18 6.47 21.85
C ASP A 324 -18.13 5.65 20.55
N ILE A 325 -17.14 5.89 19.70
CA ILE A 325 -16.91 5.10 18.45
C ILE A 325 -16.57 3.66 18.83
N ALA A 326 -15.66 3.45 19.78
CA ALA A 326 -15.26 2.11 20.22
C ALA A 326 -16.45 1.31 20.75
N ALA A 327 -17.30 1.93 21.57
CA ALA A 327 -18.50 1.29 22.10
C ALA A 327 -19.52 0.93 21.01
N ASP A 328 -19.73 1.83 20.04
CA ASP A 328 -20.65 1.61 18.93
C ASP A 328 -20.15 0.52 17.97
N VAL A 329 -18.85 0.54 17.62
CA VAL A 329 -18.22 -0.55 16.84
C VAL A 329 -18.44 -1.89 17.54
N LYS A 330 -18.10 -2.00 18.83
CA LYS A 330 -18.27 -3.22 19.61
C LYS A 330 -19.73 -3.68 19.63
N GLN A 331 -20.68 -2.78 19.89
CA GLN A 331 -22.10 -3.08 19.89
C GLN A 331 -22.59 -3.57 18.53
N SER A 332 -22.13 -2.98 17.43
CA SER A 332 -22.51 -3.35 16.07
C SER A 332 -22.11 -4.78 15.70
N LEU A 333 -21.03 -5.29 16.29
CA LEU A 333 -20.47 -6.62 16.01
C LEU A 333 -21.24 -7.76 16.69
N THR A 334 -22.12 -7.47 17.64
CA THR A 334 -22.97 -8.48 18.31
C THR A 334 -24.01 -9.10 17.36
N ARG A 335 -24.23 -8.50 16.18
CA ARG A 335 -25.27 -8.89 15.23
C ARG A 335 -24.72 -9.09 13.79
N LEU A 336 -23.50 -9.58 13.65
CA LEU A 336 -22.87 -9.81 12.32
C LEU A 336 -23.66 -10.79 11.43
N ASP A 337 -24.37 -11.73 12.01
CA ASP A 337 -25.23 -12.68 11.32
C ASP A 337 -26.36 -12.01 10.52
N THR A 338 -26.72 -10.78 10.86
CA THR A 338 -27.74 -10.00 10.12
C THR A 338 -27.23 -9.45 8.79
N LEU A 339 -25.91 -9.35 8.58
CA LEU A 339 -25.33 -8.88 7.34
C LEU A 339 -25.45 -9.94 6.23
N THR A 340 -26.14 -9.59 5.15
CA THR A 340 -26.34 -10.49 4.00
C THR A 340 -25.00 -10.99 3.44
N TYR A 341 -24.00 -10.14 3.37
CA TYR A 341 -22.64 -10.48 2.97
C TYR A 341 -22.09 -11.69 3.72
N TYR A 342 -22.24 -11.73 5.03
CA TYR A 342 -21.68 -12.78 5.87
C TYR A 342 -22.47 -14.08 5.86
N ARG A 343 -23.75 -14.05 5.52
CA ARG A 343 -24.55 -15.27 5.38
C ARG A 343 -24.02 -16.22 4.31
N PHE A 344 -23.37 -15.68 3.29
CA PHE A 344 -22.81 -16.46 2.19
C PHE A 344 -21.36 -16.88 2.39
N VAL A 345 -20.70 -16.44 3.47
CA VAL A 345 -19.29 -16.76 3.73
C VAL A 345 -18.98 -18.26 3.66
N PRO A 346 -19.74 -19.18 4.27
CA PRO A 346 -19.44 -20.61 4.20
C PRO A 346 -19.36 -21.13 2.76
N ASN A 347 -20.33 -20.75 1.92
CA ASN A 347 -20.38 -21.17 0.52
C ASN A 347 -19.26 -20.54 -0.32
N ARG A 348 -18.89 -19.28 -0.04
CA ARG A 348 -17.81 -18.58 -0.72
C ARG A 348 -16.45 -19.14 -0.30
N LYS A 349 -16.23 -19.37 0.99
CA LYS A 349 -14.99 -19.95 1.53
C LYS A 349 -14.65 -21.27 0.85
N ALA A 350 -15.65 -22.14 0.61
CA ALA A 350 -15.46 -23.43 -0.03
C ALA A 350 -14.84 -23.31 -1.46
N THR A 351 -15.07 -22.20 -2.16
CA THR A 351 -14.58 -21.99 -3.54
C THR A 351 -13.17 -21.38 -3.60
N LEU A 352 -12.64 -20.87 -2.49
CA LEU A 352 -11.40 -20.09 -2.49
C LEU A 352 -10.18 -20.89 -2.96
N VAL A 353 -10.08 -22.17 -2.58
CA VAL A 353 -8.91 -23.00 -2.90
C VAL A 353 -8.71 -23.09 -4.41
N ASN A 354 -9.76 -23.39 -5.16
CA ASN A 354 -9.68 -23.50 -6.62
C ASN A 354 -9.39 -22.16 -7.28
N LYS A 355 -10.10 -21.10 -6.89
CA LYS A 355 -9.90 -19.77 -7.44
C LYS A 355 -8.50 -19.23 -7.15
N PHE A 356 -8.00 -19.38 -5.94
CA PHE A 356 -6.65 -18.97 -5.58
C PHE A 356 -5.59 -19.73 -6.40
N ARG A 357 -5.78 -21.03 -6.60
CA ARG A 357 -4.91 -21.85 -7.48
C ARG A 357 -4.94 -21.34 -8.91
N GLN A 358 -6.13 -21.09 -9.47
CA GLN A 358 -6.26 -20.56 -10.84
C GLN A 358 -5.56 -19.21 -11.02
N LEU A 359 -5.66 -18.29 -10.04
CA LEU A 359 -4.94 -17.02 -10.06
C LEU A 359 -3.41 -17.23 -10.07
N ARG A 360 -2.89 -18.08 -9.20
CA ARG A 360 -1.46 -18.40 -9.19
C ARG A 360 -0.99 -18.99 -10.52
N GLU A 361 -1.73 -19.96 -11.06
CA GLU A 361 -1.40 -20.66 -12.31
C GLU A 361 -1.56 -19.75 -13.55
N SER A 362 -2.34 -18.68 -13.46
CA SER A 362 -2.47 -17.69 -14.54
C SER A 362 -1.29 -16.74 -14.65
N GLY A 363 -0.38 -16.73 -13.66
CA GLY A 363 0.82 -15.90 -13.65
C GLY A 363 0.61 -14.45 -13.20
N VAL A 364 -0.57 -14.09 -12.68
CA VAL A 364 -0.80 -12.77 -12.06
C VAL A 364 0.12 -12.58 -10.85
N ARG A 365 0.55 -11.36 -10.60
CA ARG A 365 1.34 -11.01 -9.41
C ARG A 365 0.40 -10.73 -8.25
N MET A 366 0.35 -11.67 -7.31
CA MET A 366 -0.54 -11.55 -6.17
C MET A 366 0.05 -10.63 -5.10
N LEU A 367 -0.78 -9.78 -4.51
CA LEU A 367 -0.43 -8.84 -3.44
C LEU A 367 -1.15 -9.23 -2.14
N ILE A 368 -0.52 -8.94 -1.01
CA ILE A 368 -1.19 -9.06 0.29
C ILE A 368 -2.07 -7.82 0.51
N GLY A 369 -3.34 -8.06 0.71
CA GLY A 369 -4.34 -7.09 1.09
C GLY A 369 -5.57 -7.79 1.64
N THR A 370 -6.32 -7.12 2.52
CA THR A 370 -7.27 -7.81 3.41
C THR A 370 -8.67 -7.26 3.40
N ASP A 371 -8.90 -6.13 2.74
CA ASP A 371 -10.14 -5.38 2.89
C ASP A 371 -10.35 -4.89 4.35
N ALA A 372 -9.23 -4.52 5.02
CA ALA A 372 -9.26 -4.06 6.40
C ALA A 372 -10.13 -2.82 6.57
N GLY A 373 -10.91 -2.81 7.65
CA GLY A 373 -11.90 -1.80 7.95
C GLY A 373 -13.35 -2.26 7.73
N VAL A 374 -13.59 -3.25 6.85
CA VAL A 374 -14.94 -3.84 6.72
C VAL A 374 -15.34 -4.55 8.01
N PRO A 375 -16.64 -4.86 8.22
CA PRO A 375 -17.14 -5.42 9.49
C PRO A 375 -16.30 -6.57 10.02
N ALA A 376 -15.90 -6.48 11.30
CA ALA A 376 -15.07 -7.45 12.02
C ALA A 376 -13.68 -7.70 11.38
N ASN A 377 -13.20 -6.85 10.50
CA ASN A 377 -11.88 -6.95 9.88
C ASN A 377 -11.02 -5.74 10.25
N PHE A 378 -10.13 -5.92 11.24
CA PHE A 378 -9.43 -4.81 11.90
C PHE A 378 -8.06 -4.52 11.29
N HIS A 379 -7.70 -3.23 11.26
CA HIS A 379 -6.44 -2.75 10.73
C HIS A 379 -5.23 -3.35 11.45
N GLY A 380 -4.24 -3.77 10.68
CA GLY A 380 -3.01 -4.35 11.17
C GLY A 380 -3.08 -5.85 11.43
N TYR A 381 -4.05 -6.31 12.19
CA TYR A 381 -4.22 -7.73 12.49
C TYR A 381 -4.50 -8.56 11.23
N ALA A 382 -5.43 -8.13 10.41
CA ALA A 382 -5.88 -8.86 9.22
C ALA A 382 -4.74 -9.15 8.25
N THR A 383 -3.81 -8.23 8.06
CA THR A 383 -2.67 -8.40 7.13
C THR A 383 -1.77 -9.58 7.52
N ALA A 384 -1.47 -9.74 8.81
CA ALA A 384 -0.71 -10.89 9.28
C ALA A 384 -1.50 -12.20 9.09
N GLU A 385 -2.82 -12.19 9.31
CA GLU A 385 -3.68 -13.37 9.11
C GLU A 385 -3.80 -13.77 7.64
N GLU A 386 -3.89 -12.80 6.73
CA GLU A 386 -3.83 -13.05 5.28
C GLU A 386 -2.53 -13.77 4.91
N MET A 387 -1.37 -13.27 5.37
CA MET A 387 -0.07 -13.87 5.10
C MET A 387 0.05 -15.30 5.69
N ILE A 388 -0.47 -15.52 6.90
CA ILE A 388 -0.49 -16.83 7.54
C ILE A 388 -1.37 -17.80 6.75
N THR A 389 -2.53 -17.34 6.31
CA THR A 389 -3.47 -18.11 5.52
C THR A 389 -2.86 -18.51 4.17
N TRP A 390 -2.15 -17.61 3.50
CA TRP A 390 -1.45 -17.94 2.24
C TRP A 390 -0.46 -19.10 2.41
N VAL A 391 0.35 -19.04 3.47
CA VAL A 391 1.37 -20.08 3.70
C VAL A 391 0.73 -21.39 4.19
N ARG A 392 -0.12 -21.33 5.22
CA ARG A 392 -0.61 -22.52 5.90
C ARG A 392 -1.73 -23.23 5.16
N THR A 393 -2.62 -22.47 4.52
CA THR A 393 -3.81 -23.02 3.85
C THR A 393 -3.56 -23.23 2.36
N TYR A 394 -2.87 -22.30 1.70
CA TYR A 394 -2.70 -22.31 0.25
C TYR A 394 -1.30 -22.73 -0.20
N GLY A 395 -0.38 -23.04 0.73
CA GLY A 395 0.95 -23.56 0.43
C GLY A 395 1.82 -22.58 -0.37
N VAL A 396 1.64 -21.27 -0.17
CA VAL A 396 2.53 -20.26 -0.75
C VAL A 396 3.86 -20.27 0.00
N ASP A 397 4.97 -20.17 -0.71
CA ASP A 397 6.28 -20.05 -0.08
C ASP A 397 6.34 -18.82 0.84
N PRO A 398 6.91 -18.92 2.07
CA PRO A 398 6.99 -17.80 3.00
C PRO A 398 7.74 -16.57 2.44
N MET A 399 8.80 -16.76 1.64
CA MET A 399 9.54 -15.66 1.03
C MET A 399 8.69 -14.96 -0.03
N ASP A 400 7.96 -15.71 -0.86
CA ASP A 400 7.04 -15.15 -1.85
C ASP A 400 5.90 -14.38 -1.16
N THR A 401 5.39 -14.90 -0.04
CA THR A 401 4.36 -14.22 0.77
C THR A 401 4.90 -12.90 1.36
N ILE A 402 6.14 -12.88 1.87
CA ILE A 402 6.78 -11.65 2.35
C ILE A 402 6.95 -10.66 1.22
N ARG A 403 7.38 -11.10 0.04
CA ARG A 403 7.51 -10.21 -1.13
C ARG A 403 6.17 -9.68 -1.62
N ALA A 404 5.10 -10.46 -1.50
CA ALA A 404 3.74 -10.02 -1.79
C ALA A 404 3.23 -8.94 -0.81
N ALA A 405 3.85 -8.84 0.36
CA ALA A 405 3.57 -7.82 1.37
C ALA A 405 4.66 -6.71 1.46
N THR A 406 5.64 -6.68 0.56
CA THR A 406 6.74 -5.69 0.61
C THR A 406 7.14 -5.21 -0.77
N TYR A 407 7.80 -6.05 -1.56
CA TYR A 407 8.36 -5.74 -2.87
C TYR A 407 7.30 -5.45 -3.93
N TRP A 408 6.34 -6.38 -4.10
CA TRP A 408 5.37 -6.29 -5.18
C TRP A 408 4.39 -5.13 -5.05
N PRO A 409 3.86 -4.78 -3.84
CA PRO A 409 3.02 -3.59 -3.67
C PRO A 409 3.76 -2.29 -4.00
N ALA A 410 5.02 -2.18 -3.58
CA ALA A 410 5.84 -1.01 -3.91
C ALA A 410 6.11 -0.89 -5.41
N LEU A 411 6.29 -2.02 -6.10
CA LEU A 411 6.45 -2.06 -7.56
C LEU A 411 5.15 -1.70 -8.28
N SER A 412 4.01 -2.21 -7.82
CA SER A 412 2.70 -1.95 -8.46
C SER A 412 2.31 -0.46 -8.47
N LEU A 413 2.76 0.28 -7.45
CA LEU A 413 2.54 1.72 -7.35
C LEU A 413 3.71 2.56 -7.87
N GLY A 414 4.76 1.93 -8.46
CA GLY A 414 5.91 2.64 -9.01
C GLY A 414 6.78 3.35 -7.97
N VAL A 415 6.80 2.87 -6.72
CA VAL A 415 7.57 3.46 -5.61
C VAL A 415 8.66 2.55 -5.05
N LEU A 416 8.98 1.46 -5.76
CA LEU A 416 10.00 0.50 -5.32
C LEU A 416 11.40 1.12 -5.18
N ASP A 417 11.69 2.21 -5.89
CA ASP A 417 12.90 2.98 -5.72
C ASP A 417 13.02 3.65 -4.36
N LYS A 418 11.92 3.82 -3.63
CA LYS A 418 11.84 4.52 -2.34
C LYS A 418 11.63 3.59 -1.15
N VAL A 419 10.80 2.54 -1.31
CA VAL A 419 10.35 1.65 -0.22
C VAL A 419 10.23 0.20 -0.71
N GLY A 420 9.83 -0.73 0.16
CA GLY A 420 9.52 -2.12 -0.20
C GLY A 420 10.68 -3.11 -0.03
N THR A 421 11.91 -2.62 0.15
CA THR A 421 13.08 -3.44 0.47
C THR A 421 14.04 -2.70 1.41
N VAL A 422 14.93 -3.43 2.08
CA VAL A 422 15.97 -2.86 2.95
C VAL A 422 17.27 -2.72 2.15
N ASP A 423 17.32 -1.65 1.35
CA ASP A 423 18.48 -1.33 0.52
C ASP A 423 19.01 0.08 0.79
N PRO A 424 20.31 0.33 0.62
CA PRO A 424 20.87 1.68 0.72
C PRO A 424 20.17 2.68 -0.22
N GLY A 425 19.88 3.87 0.30
CA GLY A 425 19.18 4.96 -0.40
C GLY A 425 17.66 4.98 -0.17
N LYS A 426 17.06 3.86 0.24
CA LYS A 426 15.61 3.79 0.50
C LYS A 426 15.23 4.37 1.86
N VAL A 427 13.98 4.73 1.99
CA VAL A 427 13.38 5.16 3.26
C VAL A 427 13.51 4.03 4.28
N ALA A 428 13.91 4.36 5.48
CA ALA A 428 14.05 3.39 6.55
C ALA A 428 12.69 3.10 7.21
N ASP A 429 11.85 2.40 6.47
CA ASP A 429 10.61 1.77 6.91
C ASP A 429 10.92 0.29 7.16
N ILE A 430 11.17 -0.06 8.42
CA ILE A 430 11.73 -1.35 8.81
C ILE A 430 10.97 -1.88 10.02
N ILE A 431 10.74 -3.19 10.04
CA ILE A 431 10.19 -3.88 11.21
C ILE A 431 11.13 -4.98 11.69
N ALA A 432 11.00 -5.36 12.95
CA ALA A 432 11.58 -6.59 13.46
C ALA A 432 10.54 -7.41 14.20
N VAL A 433 10.50 -8.71 13.88
CA VAL A 433 9.58 -9.67 14.48
C VAL A 433 10.35 -10.71 15.29
N ARG A 434 9.77 -11.20 16.38
CA ARG A 434 10.38 -12.27 17.16
C ARG A 434 10.23 -13.61 16.45
N GLY A 435 11.34 -14.27 16.20
CA GLY A 435 11.41 -15.56 15.49
C GLY A 435 11.76 -15.42 14.01
N ASN A 436 11.48 -16.45 13.23
CA ASN A 436 11.83 -16.52 11.82
C ASN A 436 10.59 -16.83 10.95
N PRO A 437 10.04 -15.83 10.22
CA PRO A 437 8.84 -16.01 9.43
C PRO A 437 9.02 -16.96 8.22
N LEU A 438 10.26 -17.29 7.84
CA LEU A 438 10.51 -18.30 6.78
C LEU A 438 10.26 -19.73 7.27
N THR A 439 10.36 -19.98 8.58
CA THR A 439 10.11 -21.30 9.17
C THR A 439 8.79 -21.35 9.94
N ASP A 440 8.36 -20.24 10.50
CA ASP A 440 7.07 -20.07 11.17
C ASP A 440 6.50 -18.70 10.82
N ILE A 441 5.64 -18.67 9.83
CA ILE A 441 5.01 -17.42 9.34
C ILE A 441 4.23 -16.68 10.43
N THR A 442 3.78 -17.37 11.50
CA THR A 442 3.09 -16.72 12.63
C THR A 442 4.00 -15.78 13.43
N ALA A 443 5.31 -15.79 13.19
CA ALA A 443 6.21 -14.80 13.73
C ALA A 443 5.79 -13.37 13.37
N LEU A 444 5.09 -13.17 12.26
CA LEU A 444 4.58 -11.86 11.83
C LEU A 444 3.55 -11.24 12.79
N ARG A 445 2.92 -12.03 13.65
CA ARG A 445 2.06 -11.51 14.73
C ARG A 445 2.87 -10.85 15.87
N ARG A 446 4.18 -11.13 15.96
CA ARG A 446 5.05 -10.70 17.06
C ARG A 446 6.00 -9.59 16.60
N VAL A 447 5.42 -8.46 16.19
CA VAL A 447 6.17 -7.25 15.84
C VAL A 447 6.70 -6.61 17.12
N GLU A 448 8.02 -6.55 17.27
CA GLU A 448 8.72 -6.01 18.46
C GLU A 448 9.26 -4.60 18.20
N LEU A 449 9.58 -4.30 16.95
CA LEU A 449 10.15 -3.02 16.55
C LEU A 449 9.48 -2.54 15.27
N VAL A 450 9.14 -1.27 15.26
CA VAL A 450 8.72 -0.54 14.04
C VAL A 450 9.55 0.71 13.92
N VAL A 451 10.26 0.83 12.83
CA VAL A 451 10.98 2.05 12.41
C VAL A 451 10.22 2.63 11.21
N LYS A 452 9.79 3.87 11.33
CA LYS A 452 9.07 4.61 10.29
C LYS A 452 9.84 5.87 9.95
N ASN A 453 10.19 6.06 8.66
CA ASN A 453 11.01 7.18 8.21
C ASN A 453 12.30 7.34 9.07
N GLY A 454 12.94 6.22 9.42
CA GLY A 454 14.16 6.20 10.21
C GLY A 454 13.99 6.49 11.70
N ARG A 455 12.77 6.61 12.21
CA ARG A 455 12.48 6.83 13.62
C ARG A 455 11.78 5.63 14.23
N ARG A 456 12.24 5.19 15.39
CA ARG A 456 11.53 4.15 16.15
C ARG A 456 10.18 4.70 16.61
N VAL A 457 9.09 3.95 16.32
CA VAL A 457 7.72 4.29 16.73
C VAL A 457 7.10 3.20 17.63
N ARG A 458 7.69 2.02 17.63
CA ARG A 458 7.38 0.91 18.54
C ARG A 458 8.66 0.21 18.97
#